data_5bbaf98f0e2de8767d3aa547ea5e5590
#
_entry.id   5bbaf98f0e2de8767d3aa547ea5e5590
#
_cell.length_a   1.000
_cell.length_b   1.000
_cell.length_c   1.000
_cell.angle_alpha   90.00
_cell.angle_beta   90.00
_cell.angle_gamma   90.00
#
_symmetry.space_group_name_H-M   'P 1'
#
loop_
_entity.id
_entity.type
_entity.pdbx_description
1 polymer ?
#
loop_
_entity_poly.entity_id
_entity_poly.type
_entity_poly.pdbx_seq_one_letter_code
_entity_poly.pdbx_strand_id
1 'polypeptide(L)'
;MFRPRHWVLAAEAPEIVIDVQACLLTFFRMGRFHRLYPCAVGRPSTPSPRGQWHVVFKVEHPEWAVLGTRWMELDVPWGRYGIHGTNAPWSIGHWISNGCIRMYNQDVEELYDLVPLGTPVRIVGRYPGEPVAA
;
A
#
# COMPACT_ATOMS: atom_id res chain seq x y z
N MET A 1 11.27 32.67 -0.04
CA MET A 1 11.65 32.13 1.25
C MET A 1 11.94 30.65 1.15
N PHE A 2 13.10 30.27 1.55
CA PHE A 2 13.52 28.88 1.51
C PHE A 2 12.74 28.04 2.51
N ARG A 3 12.38 26.82 2.13
CA ARG A 3 11.64 25.89 2.97
C ARG A 3 12.40 24.59 3.12
N PRO A 4 13.22 24.45 4.18
CA PRO A 4 14.01 23.23 4.37
C PRO A 4 13.17 21.96 4.35
N ARG A 5 12.00 21.98 4.97
CA ARG A 5 11.12 20.82 5.01
C ARG A 5 10.68 20.39 3.61
N HIS A 6 10.34 21.33 2.75
CA HIS A 6 9.96 21.04 1.36
C HIS A 6 11.11 20.36 0.62
N TRP A 7 12.30 20.88 0.79
CA TRP A 7 13.48 20.32 0.14
C TRP A 7 13.76 18.90 0.59
N VAL A 8 13.63 18.61 1.89
CA VAL A 8 13.85 17.28 2.44
C VAL A 8 12.86 16.29 1.83
N LEU A 9 11.57 16.64 1.80
CA LEU A 9 10.54 15.79 1.22
C LEU A 9 10.77 15.54 -0.26
N ALA A 10 11.11 16.56 -1.03
CA ALA A 10 11.39 16.42 -2.45
C ALA A 10 12.60 15.53 -2.69
N ALA A 11 13.64 15.66 -1.87
CA ALA A 11 14.85 14.86 -1.99
C ALA A 11 14.59 13.39 -1.65
N GLU A 12 13.76 13.11 -0.67
CA GLU A 12 13.44 11.75 -0.29
C GLU A 12 12.51 11.08 -1.29
N ALA A 13 11.58 11.85 -1.87
CA ALA A 13 10.64 11.38 -2.89
C ALA A 13 10.15 9.95 -2.63
N PRO A 14 9.48 9.69 -1.49
CA PRO A 14 8.99 8.36 -1.18
C PRO A 14 7.88 7.95 -2.14
N GLU A 15 7.86 6.68 -2.51
CA GLU A 15 6.82 6.14 -3.37
C GLU A 15 6.59 4.67 -3.05
N ILE A 16 5.33 4.25 -3.08
CA ILE A 16 4.94 2.85 -2.94
C ILE A 16 4.39 2.38 -4.28
N VAL A 17 4.81 1.21 -4.72
CA VAL A 17 4.24 0.53 -5.89
C VAL A 17 3.75 -0.84 -5.47
N ILE A 18 2.48 -1.11 -5.71
CA ILE A 18 1.85 -2.39 -5.38
C ILE A 18 1.47 -3.09 -6.68
N ASP A 19 2.01 -4.29 -6.87
CA ASP A 19 1.72 -5.12 -8.03
C ASP A 19 0.71 -6.19 -7.63
N VAL A 20 -0.53 -6.06 -8.10
CA VAL A 20 -1.59 -7.00 -7.74
C VAL A 20 -1.37 -8.38 -8.35
N GLN A 21 -0.66 -8.47 -9.46
CA GLN A 21 -0.39 -9.75 -10.10
C GLN A 21 0.61 -10.56 -9.29
N ALA A 22 1.67 -9.91 -8.84
CA ALA A 22 2.75 -10.54 -8.09
C ALA A 22 2.51 -10.60 -6.60
N CYS A 23 1.52 -9.87 -6.06
CA CYS A 23 1.29 -9.72 -4.62
C CYS A 23 2.52 -9.18 -3.91
N LEU A 24 3.10 -8.12 -4.47
CA LEU A 24 4.30 -7.49 -3.93
C LEU A 24 4.09 -5.99 -3.77
N LEU A 25 4.62 -5.45 -2.68
CA LEU A 25 4.65 -4.03 -2.40
C LEU A 25 6.11 -3.58 -2.35
N THR A 26 6.48 -2.60 -3.16
CA THR A 26 7.82 -2.07 -3.19
C THR A 26 7.82 -0.63 -2.71
N PHE A 27 8.74 -0.31 -1.80
CA PHE A 27 8.96 1.04 -1.33
C PHE A 27 10.21 1.61 -1.96
N PHE A 28 10.08 2.78 -2.58
CA PHE A 28 11.16 3.51 -3.23
C PHE A 28 11.43 4.82 -2.51
N ARG A 29 12.69 5.24 -2.56
CA ARG A 29 13.11 6.58 -2.14
C ARG A 29 13.98 7.16 -3.24
N MET A 30 13.67 8.38 -3.67
CA MET A 30 14.45 9.09 -4.69
C MET A 30 14.59 8.23 -5.97
N GLY A 31 13.52 7.52 -6.34
CA GLY A 31 13.53 6.64 -7.50
C GLY A 31 14.34 5.37 -7.33
N ARG A 32 14.87 5.10 -6.14
CA ARG A 32 15.69 3.91 -5.89
C ARG A 32 14.93 2.92 -5.02
N PHE A 33 15.12 1.64 -5.31
CA PHE A 33 14.61 0.55 -4.49
C PHE A 33 15.10 0.70 -3.04
N HIS A 34 14.19 0.55 -2.10
CA HIS A 34 14.53 0.59 -0.68
C HIS A 34 14.08 -0.68 0.05
N ARG A 35 12.83 -1.10 -0.12
CA ARG A 35 12.26 -2.29 0.55
C ARG A 35 11.27 -2.99 -0.36
N LEU A 36 11.19 -4.31 -0.22
CA LEU A 36 10.23 -5.16 -0.91
C LEU A 36 9.50 -6.01 0.13
N TYR A 37 8.18 -6.03 0.05
CA TYR A 37 7.36 -6.80 0.98
C TYR A 37 6.34 -7.65 0.23
N PRO A 38 6.07 -8.88 0.69
CA PRO A 38 4.91 -9.62 0.20
C PRO A 38 3.64 -8.99 0.75
N CYS A 39 2.55 -9.11 0.00
CA CYS A 39 1.27 -8.59 0.44
C CYS A 39 0.13 -9.46 -0.07
N ALA A 40 -1.04 -9.29 0.52
CA ALA A 40 -2.29 -9.79 -0.04
C ALA A 40 -3.04 -8.63 -0.65
N VAL A 41 -3.76 -8.90 -1.73
CA VAL A 41 -4.52 -7.91 -2.46
C VAL A 41 -5.95 -8.41 -2.65
N GLY A 42 -6.80 -7.58 -3.26
CA GLY A 42 -8.18 -7.95 -3.51
C GLY A 42 -8.31 -9.18 -4.41
N ARG A 43 -9.46 -9.83 -4.30
CA ARG A 43 -9.82 -10.90 -5.22
C ARG A 43 -10.10 -10.30 -6.60
N PRO A 44 -10.07 -11.11 -7.67
CA PRO A 44 -10.48 -10.60 -8.99
C PRO A 44 -11.89 -9.98 -9.00
N SER A 45 -12.81 -10.49 -8.15
CA SER A 45 -14.18 -9.96 -8.02
C SER A 45 -14.27 -8.75 -7.11
N THR A 46 -13.27 -8.51 -6.27
CA THR A 46 -13.18 -7.36 -5.38
C THR A 46 -11.78 -6.76 -5.49
N PRO A 47 -11.39 -6.28 -6.67
CA PRO A 47 -10.00 -5.94 -6.93
C PRO A 47 -9.53 -4.75 -6.11
N SER A 48 -8.24 -4.76 -5.81
CA SER A 48 -7.59 -3.56 -5.28
C SER A 48 -7.70 -2.45 -6.34
N PRO A 49 -7.96 -1.21 -5.92
CA PRO A 49 -8.16 -0.11 -6.87
C PRO A 49 -6.85 0.25 -7.56
N ARG A 50 -6.76 -0.06 -8.85
CA ARG A 50 -5.56 0.30 -9.63
C ARG A 50 -5.61 1.76 -9.99
N GLY A 51 -4.45 2.40 -9.93
CA GLY A 51 -4.34 3.82 -10.18
C GLY A 51 -3.25 4.45 -9.34
N GLN A 52 -3.33 5.75 -9.19
CA GLN A 52 -2.39 6.52 -8.38
C GLN A 52 -3.13 7.17 -7.22
N TRP A 53 -2.67 6.89 -6.02
CA TRP A 53 -3.28 7.34 -4.77
C TRP A 53 -2.22 7.95 -3.87
N HIS A 54 -2.65 8.43 -2.72
CA HIS A 54 -1.75 8.98 -1.70
C HIS A 54 -2.16 8.45 -0.34
N VAL A 55 -1.20 8.30 0.55
CA VAL A 55 -1.48 8.00 1.96
C VAL A 55 -1.98 9.29 2.60
N VAL A 56 -3.22 9.28 3.07
CA VAL A 56 -3.86 10.48 3.61
C VAL A 56 -4.16 10.39 5.10
N PHE A 57 -4.05 9.21 5.70
CA PHE A 57 -4.36 9.02 7.11
C PHE A 57 -3.62 7.79 7.61
N LYS A 58 -3.13 7.85 8.86
CA LYS A 58 -2.35 6.75 9.46
C LYS A 58 -2.81 6.53 10.89
N VAL A 59 -2.99 5.27 11.27
CA VAL A 59 -3.41 4.87 12.62
C VAL A 59 -2.52 3.75 13.12
N GLU A 60 -2.01 3.88 14.34
CA GLU A 60 -1.36 2.80 15.06
C GLU A 60 -2.41 2.05 15.87
N HIS A 61 -2.32 0.73 15.89
CA HIS A 61 -3.22 -0.14 16.65
C HIS A 61 -4.70 0.17 16.40
N PRO A 62 -5.18 0.03 15.14
CA PRO A 62 -6.59 0.25 14.86
C PRO A 62 -7.46 -0.73 15.66
N GLU A 63 -8.70 -0.33 15.94
CA GLU A 63 -9.60 -1.11 16.81
C GLU A 63 -10.00 -2.45 16.23
N TRP A 64 -10.07 -2.55 14.90
CA TRP A 64 -10.49 -3.79 14.24
C TRP A 64 -9.30 -4.74 14.08
N ALA A 65 -9.40 -5.90 14.72
CA ALA A 65 -8.33 -6.89 14.69
C ALA A 65 -7.92 -7.32 13.28
N VAL A 66 -8.86 -7.32 12.35
CA VAL A 66 -8.59 -7.69 10.95
C VAL A 66 -7.61 -6.74 10.28
N LEU A 67 -7.45 -5.53 10.79
CA LEU A 67 -6.51 -4.54 10.24
C LEU A 67 -5.09 -4.69 10.80
N GLY A 68 -4.89 -5.63 11.72
CA GLY A 68 -3.59 -5.83 12.33
C GLY A 68 -3.14 -4.63 13.15
N THR A 69 -1.85 -4.32 13.11
CA THR A 69 -1.24 -3.34 14.01
C THR A 69 -1.12 -1.94 13.43
N ARG A 70 -1.35 -1.75 12.14
CA ARG A 70 -1.25 -0.43 11.48
C ARG A 70 -2.28 -0.32 10.38
N TRP A 71 -2.75 0.90 10.15
CA TRP A 71 -3.62 1.25 9.04
C TRP A 71 -3.10 2.51 8.36
N MET A 72 -2.94 2.45 7.04
CA MET A 72 -2.60 3.61 6.23
C MET A 72 -3.66 3.75 5.15
N GLU A 73 -4.48 4.79 5.24
CA GLU A 73 -5.60 5.00 4.34
C GLU A 73 -5.16 5.69 3.05
N LEU A 74 -5.75 5.25 1.94
CA LEU A 74 -5.51 5.81 0.62
C LEU A 74 -6.69 6.68 0.21
N ASP A 75 -6.45 7.68 -0.64
CA ASP A 75 -7.45 8.66 -1.07
C ASP A 75 -8.29 8.19 -2.27
N VAL A 76 -8.62 6.92 -2.31
CA VAL A 76 -9.50 6.36 -3.33
C VAL A 76 -10.91 6.92 -3.14
N PRO A 77 -11.50 7.58 -4.16
CA PRO A 77 -12.74 8.32 -3.94
C PRO A 77 -14.00 7.47 -3.79
N TRP A 78 -13.98 6.20 -4.21
CA TRP A 78 -15.20 5.37 -4.19
C TRP A 78 -15.25 4.36 -3.06
N GLY A 79 -14.36 4.44 -2.09
CA GLY A 79 -14.40 3.52 -0.96
C GLY A 79 -13.26 3.74 0.01
N ARG A 80 -13.31 3.02 1.13
CA ARG A 80 -12.24 3.07 2.11
C ARG A 80 -11.25 1.96 1.83
N TYR A 81 -10.13 2.32 1.28
CA TYR A 81 -9.05 1.42 0.96
C TYR A 81 -7.79 1.83 1.70
N GLY A 82 -7.01 0.86 2.10
CA GLY A 82 -5.78 1.14 2.81
C GLY A 82 -4.79 -0.01 2.76
N ILE A 83 -3.63 0.27 3.29
CA ILE A 83 -2.56 -0.69 3.52
C ILE A 83 -2.54 -0.95 5.02
N HIS A 84 -2.59 -2.21 5.43
CA HIS A 84 -2.72 -2.54 6.85
C HIS A 84 -2.09 -3.88 7.17
N GLY A 85 -1.96 -4.18 8.45
CA GLY A 85 -1.55 -5.49 8.91
C GLY A 85 -2.69 -6.49 8.85
N THR A 86 -2.56 -7.60 9.55
CA THR A 86 -3.57 -8.66 9.47
C THR A 86 -3.53 -9.56 10.72
N ASN A 87 -4.69 -10.12 11.06
CA ASN A 87 -4.77 -11.22 12.01
C ASN A 87 -4.81 -12.58 11.29
N ALA A 88 -4.63 -12.57 9.96
CA ALA A 88 -4.65 -13.77 9.13
C ALA A 88 -3.38 -13.85 8.28
N PRO A 89 -2.20 -14.10 8.89
CA PRO A 89 -0.93 -14.03 8.17
C PRO A 89 -0.82 -15.04 7.02
N TRP A 90 -1.58 -16.12 7.06
CA TRP A 90 -1.61 -17.09 5.95
C TRP A 90 -2.20 -16.52 4.66
N SER A 91 -2.87 -15.35 4.73
CA SER A 91 -3.45 -14.70 3.54
C SER A 91 -2.43 -13.96 2.69
N ILE A 92 -1.26 -13.67 3.24
CA ILE A 92 -0.23 -12.91 2.52
C ILE A 92 0.24 -13.69 1.30
N GLY A 93 0.34 -13.02 0.17
CA GLY A 93 0.71 -13.63 -1.10
C GLY A 93 -0.48 -14.08 -1.94
N HIS A 94 -1.70 -13.81 -1.50
CA HIS A 94 -2.92 -14.28 -2.17
C HIS A 94 -3.86 -13.15 -2.55
N TRP A 95 -4.74 -13.40 -3.52
CA TRP A 95 -5.83 -12.52 -3.95
C TRP A 95 -7.06 -12.84 -3.09
N ILE A 96 -7.18 -12.20 -1.93
CA ILE A 96 -8.13 -12.67 -0.92
C ILE A 96 -8.93 -11.58 -0.22
N SER A 97 -8.51 -10.31 -0.32
CA SER A 97 -9.18 -9.23 0.41
C SER A 97 -10.37 -8.66 -0.35
N ASN A 98 -11.06 -7.71 0.27
CA ASN A 98 -12.12 -6.95 -0.38
C ASN A 98 -11.57 -5.70 -1.10
N GLY A 99 -10.26 -5.65 -1.34
CA GLY A 99 -9.60 -4.57 -2.05
C GLY A 99 -8.46 -3.92 -1.29
N CYS A 100 -8.46 -3.98 0.04
CA CYS A 100 -7.34 -3.46 0.83
C CYS A 100 -6.08 -4.31 0.64
N ILE A 101 -4.96 -3.72 0.96
CA ILE A 101 -3.65 -4.36 0.86
C ILE A 101 -3.26 -4.84 2.25
N ARG A 102 -3.04 -6.13 2.41
CA ARG A 102 -2.62 -6.72 3.69
C ARG A 102 -1.14 -7.02 3.67
N MET A 103 -0.49 -6.72 4.78
CA MET A 103 0.91 -7.05 5.00
C MET A 103 1.06 -7.82 6.31
N TYR A 104 2.16 -8.54 6.46
CA TYR A 104 2.52 -9.03 7.80
C TYR A 104 2.62 -7.84 8.74
N ASN A 105 2.18 -8.03 9.99
CA ASN A 105 2.21 -6.93 10.97
C ASN A 105 3.62 -6.34 11.13
N GLN A 106 4.64 -7.18 11.19
CA GLN A 106 6.01 -6.73 11.30
C GLN A 106 6.41 -5.84 10.12
N ASP A 107 5.98 -6.21 8.92
CA ASP A 107 6.32 -5.47 7.71
C ASP A 107 5.59 -4.13 7.65
N VAL A 108 4.30 -4.11 7.97
CA VAL A 108 3.54 -2.86 7.92
C VAL A 108 4.01 -1.88 9.00
N GLU A 109 4.47 -2.40 10.14
CA GLU A 109 5.06 -1.55 11.18
C GLU A 109 6.32 -0.86 10.67
N GLU A 110 7.19 -1.59 10.00
CA GLU A 110 8.38 -1.00 9.39
C GLU A 110 8.03 0.03 8.32
N LEU A 111 7.13 -0.34 7.42
CA LEU A 111 6.72 0.55 6.33
C LEU A 111 6.05 1.82 6.87
N TYR A 112 5.20 1.67 7.88
CA TYR A 112 4.49 2.78 8.52
C TYR A 112 5.47 3.87 8.99
N ASP A 113 6.58 3.46 9.58
CA ASP A 113 7.58 4.40 10.09
C ASP A 113 8.37 5.09 8.96
N LEU A 114 8.39 4.49 7.77
CA LEU A 114 9.12 5.04 6.62
C LEU A 114 8.26 5.96 5.74
N VAL A 115 6.94 5.91 5.88
CA VAL A 115 5.99 6.52 4.94
C VAL A 115 5.34 7.76 5.56
N PRO A 116 5.68 8.96 5.09
CA PRO A 116 4.97 10.16 5.53
C PRO A 116 3.60 10.28 4.87
N LEU A 117 2.72 11.08 5.46
CA LEU A 117 1.46 11.46 4.82
C LEU A 117 1.77 12.12 3.47
N GLY A 118 0.93 11.84 2.49
CA GLY A 118 1.12 12.36 1.14
C GLY A 118 1.96 11.46 0.24
N THR A 119 2.53 10.38 0.76
CA THR A 119 3.32 9.46 -0.05
C THR A 119 2.48 8.91 -1.20
N PRO A 120 2.96 9.02 -2.45
CA PRO A 120 2.26 8.44 -3.60
C PRO A 120 2.24 6.91 -3.51
N VAL A 121 1.09 6.34 -3.85
CA VAL A 121 0.90 4.89 -3.91
C VAL A 121 0.33 4.55 -5.27
N ARG A 122 1.07 3.76 -6.04
CA ARG A 122 0.65 3.31 -7.34
C ARG A 122 0.30 1.83 -7.26
N ILE A 123 -0.94 1.48 -7.65
CA ILE A 123 -1.41 0.11 -7.69
C ILE A 123 -1.51 -0.30 -9.15
N VAL A 124 -0.75 -1.32 -9.52
CA VAL A 124 -0.55 -1.73 -10.92
C VAL A 124 -0.70 -3.24 -11.06
N GLY A 125 -0.60 -3.71 -12.28
CA GLY A 125 -0.64 -5.13 -12.59
C GLY A 125 -2.02 -5.58 -13.05
N ARG A 126 -2.10 -6.85 -13.40
CA ARG A 126 -3.32 -7.44 -13.95
C ARG A 126 -3.73 -8.64 -13.12
N TYR A 127 -5.03 -8.77 -12.93
CA TYR A 127 -5.58 -10.00 -12.36
C TYR A 127 -5.69 -11.07 -13.43
N PRO A 128 -5.63 -12.36 -13.03
CA PRO A 128 -5.83 -13.44 -13.98
C PRO A 128 -7.19 -13.33 -14.67
N GLY A 129 -7.21 -13.58 -15.97
CA GLY A 129 -8.43 -13.56 -16.74
C GLY A 129 -8.90 -12.18 -17.19
N GLU A 130 -8.22 -11.12 -16.79
CA GLU A 130 -8.56 -9.80 -17.29
C GLU A 130 -8.18 -9.67 -18.76
N PRO A 131 -9.05 -9.03 -19.59
CA PRO A 131 -8.69 -8.78 -20.98
C PRO A 131 -7.48 -7.86 -21.06
N VAL A 132 -6.64 -8.10 -22.08
CA VAL A 132 -5.51 -7.23 -22.36
C VAL A 132 -6.07 -5.89 -22.83
N ALA A 133 -5.56 -4.78 -22.27
CA ALA A 133 -5.95 -3.47 -22.75
C ALA A 133 -5.54 -3.30 -24.21
N ALA A 134 -6.48 -2.85 -25.02
CA ALA A 134 -6.24 -2.63 -26.45
C ALA A 134 -5.31 -1.44 -26.69
#